data_24f7fe93964842e000341770cad6310e
#
_entry.id   24f7fe93964842e000341770cad6310e
#
_cell.length_a   1.000
_cell.length_b   1.000
_cell.length_c   1.000
_cell.angle_alpha   90.00
_cell.angle_beta   90.00
_cell.angle_gamma   90.00
#
_symmetry.space_group_name_H-M   'P 1'
#
loop_
_entity.id
_entity.type
_entity.pdbx_description
1 polymer ?
#
loop_
_entity_poly.entity_id
_entity_poly.type
_entity_poly.pdbx_seq_one_letter_code
_entity_poly.pdbx_strand_id
1 'polypeptide(L)'
;AHLGDLQVTGAKLAVDRRNTGATTDIYDGNANDYIHYDADVGIRFYSANAEDMRLTDAGALHVDGDVIAFSTTISDATLKYDINPIEHALDKVAQLTGCTYKYLKDGMESAGLLAQDVEKVLPCAVNETALPLHTGNNKMFKTLNYDNLHALLIESIKELTAKVEKLEKK
;
A
#
# COMPACT_ATOMS: atom_id res chain seq x y z
N ALA A 1 -16.57 -31.77 27.29
CA ALA A 1 -17.80 -31.01 27.51
C ALA A 1 -17.88 -29.96 26.42
N HIS A 2 -18.89 -30.04 25.54
CA HIS A 2 -19.21 -29.04 24.58
C HIS A 2 -19.87 -27.88 25.35
N LEU A 3 -19.15 -26.78 25.53
CA LEU A 3 -19.77 -25.56 26.02
C LEU A 3 -20.56 -25.00 24.84
N GLY A 4 -21.89 -24.92 25.01
CA GLY A 4 -22.75 -24.31 24.01
C GLY A 4 -22.35 -22.86 23.75
N ASP A 5 -22.90 -22.23 22.71
CA ASP A 5 -22.60 -20.89 22.26
C ASP A 5 -22.49 -19.89 23.42
N LEU A 6 -21.34 -19.25 23.58
CA LEU A 6 -21.16 -18.16 24.53
C LEU A 6 -21.77 -16.90 23.94
N GLN A 7 -23.01 -16.60 24.34
CA GLN A 7 -23.64 -15.33 23.98
C GLN A 7 -23.27 -14.24 24.99
N VAL A 8 -22.43 -13.30 24.60
CA VAL A 8 -22.05 -12.14 25.43
C VAL A 8 -22.98 -10.97 25.07
N THR A 9 -24.05 -10.78 25.86
CA THR A 9 -24.99 -9.67 25.72
C THR A 9 -24.61 -8.55 26.69
N GLY A 10 -24.23 -7.37 26.15
CA GLY A 10 -24.01 -6.15 26.94
C GLY A 10 -22.70 -6.08 27.72
N ALA A 11 -21.77 -7.02 27.50
CA ALA A 11 -20.45 -7.02 28.11
C ALA A 11 -19.34 -7.05 27.02
N LYS A 12 -18.15 -6.60 27.37
CA LYS A 12 -16.96 -6.79 26.51
C LYS A 12 -16.48 -8.22 26.61
N LEU A 13 -16.27 -8.92 25.49
CA LEU A 13 -15.45 -10.12 25.48
C LEU A 13 -13.99 -9.70 25.68
N ALA A 14 -13.46 -9.87 26.89
CA ALA A 14 -12.05 -9.68 27.16
C ALA A 14 -11.36 -11.06 27.05
N VAL A 15 -10.54 -11.22 26.04
CA VAL A 15 -9.60 -12.34 25.95
C VAL A 15 -8.34 -11.91 26.70
N ASP A 16 -8.19 -12.36 27.97
CA ASP A 16 -7.05 -12.01 28.81
C ASP A 16 -5.83 -12.83 28.40
N ARG A 17 -4.87 -12.12 27.87
CA ARG A 17 -3.57 -12.68 27.47
C ARG A 17 -2.55 -12.47 28.58
N ARG A 18 -2.57 -13.33 29.62
CA ARG A 18 -1.65 -13.24 30.75
C ARG A 18 -0.29 -13.88 30.54
N ASN A 19 0.07 -14.30 29.34
CA ASN A 19 1.36 -14.96 29.17
C ASN A 19 2.19 -14.34 28.06
N THR A 20 3.41 -14.03 28.39
CA THR A 20 4.45 -13.57 27.48
C THR A 20 4.70 -14.61 26.37
N GLY A 21 4.42 -14.24 25.13
CA GLY A 21 4.72 -15.05 23.94
C GLY A 21 3.59 -15.98 23.46
N ALA A 22 2.39 -15.94 24.05
CA ALA A 22 1.26 -16.70 23.54
C ALA A 22 0.46 -15.87 22.51
N THR A 23 0.16 -16.47 21.39
CA THR A 23 -0.78 -15.98 20.39
C THR A 23 -2.21 -16.29 20.83
N THR A 24 -3.17 -15.46 20.41
CA THR A 24 -4.59 -15.72 20.64
C THR A 24 -5.29 -15.78 19.30
N ASP A 25 -5.92 -16.90 19.02
CA ASP A 25 -6.63 -17.14 17.79
C ASP A 25 -8.15 -17.18 18.03
N ILE A 26 -8.91 -16.61 17.12
CA ILE A 26 -10.36 -16.75 17.03
C ILE A 26 -10.65 -17.49 15.72
N TYR A 27 -11.14 -18.69 15.79
CA TYR A 27 -11.39 -19.57 14.63
C TYR A 27 -12.79 -20.17 14.65
N ASP A 28 -13.23 -20.62 13.49
CA ASP A 28 -14.58 -21.12 13.24
C ASP A 28 -14.79 -22.60 13.65
N GLY A 29 -13.83 -23.22 14.32
CA GLY A 29 -13.86 -24.66 14.71
C GLY A 29 -13.18 -25.57 13.67
N ASN A 30 -12.83 -25.06 12.49
CA ASN A 30 -12.10 -25.76 11.44
C ASN A 30 -10.58 -25.52 11.52
N ALA A 31 -10.16 -24.47 12.24
CA ALA A 31 -8.78 -24.05 12.45
C ALA A 31 -8.01 -23.67 11.17
N ASN A 32 -8.69 -23.52 10.04
CA ASN A 32 -8.09 -23.10 8.78
C ASN A 32 -8.32 -21.62 8.48
N ASP A 33 -9.42 -21.06 9.02
CA ASP A 33 -9.83 -19.67 8.86
C ASP A 33 -9.91 -19.04 10.25
N TYR A 34 -9.04 -18.07 10.53
CA TYR A 34 -8.91 -17.51 11.87
C TYR A 34 -8.35 -16.09 11.88
N ILE A 35 -8.63 -15.38 12.98
CA ILE A 35 -8.00 -14.11 13.31
C ILE A 35 -6.95 -14.37 14.38
N HIS A 36 -5.73 -13.95 14.12
CA HIS A 36 -4.58 -14.13 14.98
C HIS A 36 -4.15 -12.80 15.59
N TYR A 37 -4.02 -12.77 16.91
CA TYR A 37 -3.50 -11.61 17.64
C TYR A 37 -2.07 -11.92 18.09
N ASP A 38 -1.12 -11.15 17.57
CA ASP A 38 0.30 -11.27 17.85
C ASP A 38 0.82 -9.98 18.50
N ALA A 39 1.57 -10.10 19.57
CA ALA A 39 2.09 -8.93 20.30
C ALA A 39 3.11 -8.15 19.49
N ASP A 40 3.85 -8.83 18.63
CA ASP A 40 5.00 -8.26 17.93
C ASP A 40 4.68 -7.89 16.47
N VAL A 41 3.50 -8.29 15.96
CA VAL A 41 3.14 -8.13 14.54
C VAL A 41 1.76 -7.49 14.34
N GLY A 42 0.88 -7.50 15.37
CA GLY A 42 -0.46 -6.92 15.27
C GLY A 42 -1.57 -7.94 15.00
N ILE A 43 -2.54 -7.60 14.18
CA ILE A 43 -3.71 -8.44 13.87
C ILE A 43 -3.52 -9.06 12.49
N ARG A 44 -3.70 -10.38 12.39
CA ARG A 44 -3.61 -11.13 11.14
C ARG A 44 -4.90 -11.86 10.87
N PHE A 45 -5.24 -11.99 9.59
CA PHE A 45 -6.39 -12.75 9.10
C PHE A 45 -5.90 -13.87 8.19
N TYR A 46 -6.38 -15.06 8.43
CA TYR A 46 -5.99 -16.27 7.71
C TYR A 46 -7.21 -16.92 7.06
N SER A 47 -7.05 -17.39 5.83
CA SER A 47 -7.96 -18.33 5.20
C SER A 47 -7.17 -19.53 4.63
N ALA A 48 -7.75 -20.72 4.73
CA ALA A 48 -7.11 -21.95 4.28
C ALA A 48 -5.66 -22.13 4.81
N ASN A 49 -5.36 -21.66 6.02
CA ASN A 49 -4.04 -21.62 6.65
C ASN A 49 -3.01 -20.69 5.97
N ALA A 50 -3.43 -19.83 5.05
CA ALA A 50 -2.60 -18.78 4.46
C ALA A 50 -2.94 -17.43 5.11
N GLU A 51 -1.95 -16.58 5.31
CA GLU A 51 -2.17 -15.23 5.80
C GLU A 51 -2.57 -14.33 4.60
N ASP A 52 -3.82 -13.85 4.61
CA ASP A 52 -4.36 -13.00 3.54
C ASP A 52 -4.25 -11.52 3.85
N MET A 53 -4.30 -11.15 5.14
CA MET A 53 -4.28 -9.75 5.56
C MET A 53 -3.63 -9.58 6.93
N ARG A 54 -2.93 -8.45 7.12
CA ARG A 54 -2.41 -8.05 8.43
C ARG A 54 -2.50 -6.54 8.64
N LEU A 55 -2.86 -6.14 9.86
CA LEU A 55 -2.67 -4.79 10.37
C LEU A 55 -1.47 -4.80 11.31
N THR A 56 -0.41 -4.09 10.95
CA THR A 56 0.83 -4.03 11.76
C THR A 56 0.70 -3.05 12.92
N ASP A 57 1.55 -3.16 13.93
CA ASP A 57 1.64 -2.21 15.05
C ASP A 57 2.01 -0.79 14.60
N ALA A 58 2.68 -0.66 13.46
CA ALA A 58 2.97 0.62 12.83
C ALA A 58 1.77 1.24 12.07
N GLY A 59 0.59 0.58 12.10
CA GLY A 59 -0.63 1.05 11.44
C GLY A 59 -0.69 0.79 9.93
N ALA A 60 0.21 -0.03 9.38
CA ALA A 60 0.15 -0.42 7.97
C ALA A 60 -0.77 -1.63 7.77
N LEU A 61 -1.65 -1.56 6.77
CA LEU A 61 -2.48 -2.66 6.31
C LEU A 61 -1.81 -3.34 5.10
N HIS A 62 -1.48 -4.62 5.25
CA HIS A 62 -0.98 -5.47 4.16
C HIS A 62 -2.07 -6.46 3.75
N VAL A 63 -2.29 -6.61 2.45
CA VAL A 63 -3.25 -7.56 1.86
C VAL A 63 -2.52 -8.30 0.74
N ASP A 64 -2.71 -9.62 0.65
CA ASP A 64 -2.05 -10.45 -0.38
C ASP A 64 -2.79 -10.43 -1.74
N GLY A 65 -4.00 -9.87 -1.78
CA GLY A 65 -4.82 -9.72 -2.98
C GLY A 65 -5.18 -8.26 -3.29
N ASP A 66 -6.17 -8.10 -4.16
CA ASP A 66 -6.70 -6.78 -4.51
C ASP A 66 -7.54 -6.18 -3.37
N VAL A 67 -7.44 -4.88 -3.19
CA VAL A 67 -8.30 -4.12 -2.30
C VAL A 67 -9.33 -3.35 -3.12
N ILE A 68 -10.61 -3.76 -3.02
CA ILE A 68 -11.73 -3.03 -3.62
C ILE A 68 -12.32 -2.10 -2.56
N ALA A 69 -12.02 -0.81 -2.66
CA ALA A 69 -12.45 0.19 -1.70
C ALA A 69 -12.77 1.53 -2.38
N PHE A 70 -13.71 2.28 -1.80
CA PHE A 70 -13.83 3.70 -2.10
C PHE A 70 -12.79 4.44 -1.25
N SER A 71 -11.75 4.99 -1.90
CA SER A 71 -10.71 5.75 -1.21
C SER A 71 -10.69 7.20 -1.69
N THR A 72 -10.48 8.12 -0.74
CA THR A 72 -10.22 9.54 -1.01
C THR A 72 -8.89 9.91 -0.37
N THR A 73 -8.06 10.67 -1.09
CA THR A 73 -6.82 11.20 -0.55
C THR A 73 -7.07 12.59 0.01
N ILE A 74 -6.71 12.81 1.28
CA ILE A 74 -6.79 14.14 1.92
C ILE A 74 -5.84 15.08 1.18
N SER A 75 -6.37 16.20 0.66
CA SER A 75 -5.60 17.16 -0.13
C SER A 75 -5.89 18.63 0.20
N ASP A 76 -6.43 18.90 1.39
CA ASP A 76 -6.72 20.25 1.85
C ASP A 76 -5.42 21.07 1.99
N ALA A 77 -5.42 22.30 1.46
CA ALA A 77 -4.27 23.19 1.51
C ALA A 77 -3.88 23.60 2.93
N THR A 78 -4.86 23.64 3.87
CA THR A 78 -4.59 24.00 5.27
C THR A 78 -3.75 22.97 6.03
N LEU A 79 -3.64 21.77 5.48
CA LEU A 79 -2.83 20.67 6.03
C LEU A 79 -1.45 20.56 5.35
N LYS A 80 -1.07 21.53 4.52
CA LYS A 80 0.16 21.53 3.74
C LYS A 80 0.93 22.83 3.96
N TYR A 81 2.24 22.76 3.85
CA TYR A 81 3.14 23.91 3.86
C TYR A 81 4.17 23.75 2.75
N ASP A 82 4.88 24.81 2.40
CA ASP A 82 5.91 24.83 1.35
C ASP A 82 5.37 24.33 -0.01
N ILE A 83 4.24 24.91 -0.42
CA ILE A 83 3.53 24.51 -1.63
C ILE A 83 4.18 25.20 -2.83
N ASN A 84 4.90 24.43 -3.64
CA ASN A 84 5.60 24.90 -4.82
C ASN A 84 5.20 24.09 -6.06
N PRO A 85 5.11 24.70 -7.27
CA PRO A 85 4.96 23.98 -8.51
C PRO A 85 6.16 23.04 -8.76
N ILE A 86 5.91 21.94 -9.48
CA ILE A 86 6.99 21.04 -9.90
C ILE A 86 7.70 21.67 -11.12
N GLU A 87 8.92 22.12 -10.92
CA GLU A 87 9.74 22.71 -11.99
C GLU A 87 10.35 21.64 -12.91
N HIS A 88 10.57 21.99 -14.19
CA HIS A 88 11.16 21.12 -15.21
C HIS A 88 10.40 19.80 -15.38
N ALA A 89 9.07 19.85 -15.27
CA ALA A 89 8.22 18.68 -15.23
C ALA A 89 8.28 17.87 -16.54
N LEU A 90 8.31 18.56 -17.69
CA LEU A 90 8.41 17.89 -18.99
C LEU A 90 9.75 17.16 -19.16
N ASP A 91 10.85 17.75 -18.70
CA ASP A 91 12.18 17.13 -18.75
C ASP A 91 12.29 15.94 -17.79
N LYS A 92 11.58 15.98 -16.65
CA LYS A 92 11.46 14.86 -15.70
C LYS A 92 10.67 13.71 -16.31
N VAL A 93 9.52 13.99 -16.93
CA VAL A 93 8.69 12.96 -17.59
C VAL A 93 9.46 12.32 -18.75
N ALA A 94 10.24 13.08 -19.51
CA ALA A 94 11.06 12.56 -20.61
C ALA A 94 12.12 11.54 -20.17
N GLN A 95 12.46 11.48 -18.89
CA GLN A 95 13.40 10.50 -18.32
C GLN A 95 12.70 9.21 -17.85
N LEU A 96 11.36 9.19 -17.83
CA LEU A 96 10.61 8.02 -17.40
C LEU A 96 10.25 7.14 -18.60
N THR A 97 10.27 5.84 -18.39
CA THR A 97 9.85 4.86 -19.41
C THR A 97 8.70 4.02 -18.87
N GLY A 98 7.55 4.08 -19.54
CA GLY A 98 6.47 3.13 -19.31
C GLY A 98 6.87 1.74 -19.84
N CYS A 99 6.68 0.70 -19.04
CA CYS A 99 7.03 -0.67 -19.42
C CYS A 99 5.92 -1.65 -19.05
N THR A 100 5.88 -2.77 -19.75
CA THR A 100 5.15 -3.97 -19.35
C THR A 100 6.12 -4.92 -18.65
N TYR A 101 5.62 -5.68 -17.68
CA TYR A 101 6.45 -6.62 -16.91
C TYR A 101 5.59 -7.79 -16.41
N LYS A 102 6.24 -8.79 -15.84
CA LYS A 102 5.59 -9.89 -15.12
C LYS A 102 6.11 -9.94 -13.69
N TYR A 103 5.22 -10.18 -12.75
CA TYR A 103 5.61 -10.41 -11.36
C TYR A 103 6.30 -11.77 -11.22
N LEU A 104 7.39 -11.80 -10.45
CA LEU A 104 8.13 -13.05 -10.19
C LEU A 104 7.34 -14.06 -9.35
N LYS A 105 6.40 -13.58 -8.54
CA LYS A 105 5.59 -14.43 -7.64
C LYS A 105 4.70 -15.41 -8.43
N ASP A 106 4.03 -14.93 -9.48
CA ASP A 106 2.93 -15.65 -10.13
C ASP A 106 2.95 -15.56 -11.67
N GLY A 107 3.86 -14.75 -12.23
CA GLY A 107 3.95 -14.53 -13.67
C GLY A 107 2.86 -13.61 -14.24
N MET A 108 2.04 -12.96 -13.39
CA MET A 108 1.01 -12.02 -13.84
C MET A 108 1.61 -10.86 -14.61
N GLU A 109 1.01 -10.56 -15.76
CA GLU A 109 1.38 -9.42 -16.60
C GLU A 109 0.81 -8.13 -16.03
N SER A 110 1.62 -7.08 -16.07
CA SER A 110 1.23 -5.74 -15.64
C SER A 110 1.99 -4.68 -16.45
N ALA A 111 1.62 -3.43 -16.26
CA ALA A 111 2.30 -2.29 -16.85
C ALA A 111 2.47 -1.16 -15.84
N GLY A 112 3.52 -0.37 -15.97
CA GLY A 112 3.77 0.75 -15.08
C GLY A 112 5.18 1.31 -15.24
N LEU A 113 5.65 1.97 -14.19
CA LEU A 113 6.98 2.57 -14.09
C LEU A 113 7.85 1.78 -13.11
N LEU A 114 9.15 1.83 -13.30
CA LEU A 114 10.10 1.31 -12.32
C LEU A 114 10.33 2.36 -11.21
N ALA A 115 10.17 1.94 -9.96
CA ALA A 115 10.35 2.84 -8.81
C ALA A 115 11.75 3.48 -8.77
N GLN A 116 12.78 2.77 -9.22
CA GLN A 116 14.15 3.25 -9.29
C GLN A 116 14.32 4.42 -10.28
N ASP A 117 13.52 4.48 -11.34
CA ASP A 117 13.59 5.58 -12.31
C ASP A 117 12.77 6.78 -11.81
N VAL A 118 11.61 6.52 -11.22
CA VAL A 118 10.79 7.57 -10.61
C VAL A 118 11.52 8.27 -9.46
N GLU A 119 12.26 7.52 -8.64
CA GLU A 119 13.04 8.07 -7.52
C GLU A 119 14.05 9.15 -7.95
N LYS A 120 14.62 9.04 -9.16
CA LYS A 120 15.59 10.02 -9.69
C LYS A 120 14.95 11.38 -10.02
N VAL A 121 13.67 11.39 -10.40
CA VAL A 121 12.96 12.57 -10.89
C VAL A 121 11.91 13.11 -9.93
N LEU A 122 11.29 12.25 -9.13
CA LEU A 122 10.26 12.57 -8.14
C LEU A 122 10.37 11.65 -6.91
N PRO A 123 11.38 11.84 -6.04
CA PRO A 123 11.62 10.96 -4.88
C PRO A 123 10.42 10.81 -3.95
N CYS A 124 9.60 11.85 -3.78
CA CYS A 124 8.42 11.83 -2.92
C CYS A 124 7.32 10.86 -3.39
N ALA A 125 7.40 10.34 -4.62
CA ALA A 125 6.49 9.31 -5.12
C ALA A 125 6.96 7.88 -4.80
N VAL A 126 8.13 7.71 -4.18
CA VAL A 126 8.73 6.41 -3.89
C VAL A 126 8.81 6.21 -2.39
N ASN A 127 8.37 5.06 -1.92
CA ASN A 127 8.52 4.61 -0.55
C ASN A 127 9.29 3.28 -0.51
N GLU A 128 9.87 2.97 0.64
CA GLU A 128 10.42 1.65 0.92
C GLU A 128 9.56 0.98 2.00
N THR A 129 9.13 -0.25 1.74
CA THR A 129 8.36 -1.04 2.69
C THR A 129 8.69 -2.51 2.58
N ALA A 130 8.55 -3.24 3.68
CA ALA A 130 8.58 -4.68 3.65
C ALA A 130 7.26 -5.22 3.09
N LEU A 131 7.33 -6.25 2.26
CA LEU A 131 6.17 -6.91 1.65
C LEU A 131 6.13 -8.40 2.07
N PRO A 132 5.96 -8.70 3.38
CA PRO A 132 6.11 -10.07 3.89
C PRO A 132 5.08 -11.04 3.31
N LEU A 133 3.85 -10.60 3.05
CA LEU A 133 2.82 -11.44 2.43
C LEU A 133 3.13 -11.78 0.97
N HIS A 134 3.73 -10.81 0.25
CA HIS A 134 4.08 -10.99 -1.15
C HIS A 134 5.40 -11.77 -1.34
N THR A 135 6.38 -11.56 -0.46
CA THR A 135 7.75 -12.08 -0.65
C THR A 135 8.15 -13.17 0.34
N GLY A 136 7.34 -13.42 1.36
CA GLY A 136 7.62 -14.37 2.44
C GLY A 136 8.75 -13.95 3.39
N ASN A 137 9.23 -12.71 3.32
CA ASN A 137 10.28 -12.19 4.17
C ASN A 137 10.12 -10.68 4.42
N ASN A 138 10.94 -10.13 5.34
CA ASN A 138 10.91 -8.72 5.72
C ASN A 138 11.91 -7.85 4.93
N LYS A 139 12.35 -8.28 3.76
CA LYS A 139 13.19 -7.46 2.90
C LYS A 139 12.43 -6.23 2.43
N MET A 140 13.12 -5.08 2.42
CA MET A 140 12.57 -3.81 1.94
C MET A 140 12.55 -3.77 0.41
N PHE A 141 11.45 -3.26 -0.13
CA PHE A 141 11.24 -3.07 -1.56
C PHE A 141 10.71 -1.66 -1.81
N LYS A 142 11.09 -1.10 -2.96
CA LYS A 142 10.56 0.18 -3.40
C LYS A 142 9.15 0.01 -3.94
N THR A 143 8.25 0.91 -3.51
CA THR A 143 6.87 0.99 -3.96
C THR A 143 6.59 2.38 -4.54
N LEU A 144 5.62 2.49 -5.45
CA LEU A 144 5.21 3.74 -6.07
C LEU A 144 3.85 4.19 -5.56
N ASN A 145 3.77 5.47 -5.18
CA ASN A 145 2.50 6.16 -5.07
C ASN A 145 2.19 6.83 -6.42
N TYR A 146 1.38 6.18 -7.24
CA TYR A 146 1.02 6.68 -8.57
C TYR A 146 0.24 8.00 -8.53
N ASP A 147 -0.50 8.29 -7.47
CA ASP A 147 -1.23 9.56 -7.31
C ASP A 147 -0.29 10.76 -7.31
N ASN A 148 0.91 10.63 -6.77
CA ASN A 148 1.91 11.70 -6.79
C ASN A 148 2.39 12.03 -8.21
N LEU A 149 2.32 11.08 -9.15
CA LEU A 149 2.69 11.30 -10.53
C LEU A 149 1.68 12.17 -11.29
N HIS A 150 0.42 12.24 -10.84
CA HIS A 150 -0.58 13.12 -11.45
C HIS A 150 -0.14 14.60 -11.42
N ALA A 151 0.45 15.05 -10.32
CA ALA A 151 0.97 16.40 -10.20
C ALA A 151 2.11 16.68 -11.21
N LEU A 152 3.02 15.72 -11.37
CA LEU A 152 4.10 15.80 -12.36
C LEU A 152 3.56 15.84 -13.79
N LEU A 153 2.56 15.03 -14.11
CA LEU A 153 1.91 15.01 -15.43
C LEU A 153 1.16 16.32 -15.72
N ILE A 154 0.47 16.90 -14.74
CA ILE A 154 -0.22 18.19 -14.91
C ILE A 154 0.78 19.29 -15.25
N GLU A 155 1.88 19.42 -14.51
CA GLU A 155 2.87 20.46 -14.81
C GLU A 155 3.61 20.18 -16.13
N SER A 156 3.88 18.93 -16.50
CA SER A 156 4.49 18.60 -17.79
C SER A 156 3.58 18.93 -18.97
N ILE A 157 2.26 18.73 -18.86
CA ILE A 157 1.28 19.12 -19.88
C ILE A 157 1.27 20.64 -20.03
N LYS A 158 1.28 21.40 -18.93
CA LYS A 158 1.33 22.87 -18.97
C LYS A 158 2.59 23.39 -19.67
N GLU A 159 3.76 22.82 -19.34
CA GLU A 159 5.02 23.17 -20.00
C GLU A 159 5.00 22.83 -21.50
N LEU A 160 4.43 21.65 -21.86
CA LEU A 160 4.28 21.25 -23.26
C LEU A 160 3.34 22.19 -24.01
N THR A 161 2.18 22.53 -23.43
CA THR A 161 1.20 23.47 -24.01
C THR A 161 1.87 24.81 -24.32
N ALA A 162 2.62 25.36 -23.36
CA ALA A 162 3.33 26.64 -23.57
C ALA A 162 4.40 26.54 -24.68
N LYS A 163 5.07 25.39 -24.84
CA LYS A 163 6.01 25.16 -25.95
C LYS A 163 5.30 25.14 -27.30
N VAL A 164 4.16 24.46 -27.40
CA VAL A 164 3.35 24.37 -28.63
C VAL A 164 2.85 25.75 -29.05
N GLU A 165 2.22 26.50 -28.13
CA GLU A 165 1.71 27.84 -28.40
C GLU A 165 2.83 28.81 -28.91
N LYS A 166 4.05 28.66 -28.42
CA LYS A 166 5.20 29.43 -28.85
C LYS A 166 5.65 29.07 -30.28
N LEU A 167 5.45 27.83 -30.69
CA LEU A 167 5.75 27.34 -32.02
C LEU A 167 4.70 27.79 -33.04
N GLU A 168 3.42 27.76 -32.66
CA GLU A 168 2.30 28.22 -33.54
C GLU A 168 2.29 29.70 -33.82
N LYS A 169 2.92 30.53 -32.98
CA LYS A 169 3.04 31.99 -33.16
C LYS A 169 4.24 32.41 -34.01
N LYS A 170 5.04 31.48 -34.51
CA LYS A 170 6.15 31.70 -35.39
C LYS A 170 5.78 31.51 -36.86
#